data_fd19aaff5a272c89d30055aa145739c1
#
_entry.id   fd19aaff5a272c89d30055aa145739c1
#
_cell.length_a   1.000
_cell.length_b   1.000
_cell.length_c   1.000
_cell.angle_alpha   90.00
_cell.angle_beta   90.00
_cell.angle_gamma   90.00
#
_symmetry.space_group_name_H-M   'P 1'
#
loop_
_entity.id
_entity.type
_entity.pdbx_description
1 polymer ?
#
loop_
_entity_poly.entity_id
_entity_poly.type
_entity_poly.pdbx_seq_one_letter_code
_entity_poly.pdbx_strand_id
1 'polypeptide(L)'
;DWLALLQFQIGLGERIFFWGCLAHSVYTPMVRRLHRGEPVLVFTFGVLAAGAVLLCWIGWSDLLATNWANLPVIVWITLAYVAIMATSVTFVLMQYASLRLPPAKVMAYTYLTPSWVLVWEIALGHTVPPAPILFGVALSVVALVILLKEGSKVPST
;
A
#
# COMPACT_ATOMS: atom_id res chain seq x y z
N ASP A 1 -13.58 21.80 3.52
CA ASP A 1 -13.27 23.21 3.84
C ASP A 1 -12.00 23.65 3.13
N TRP A 2 -12.16 24.41 2.02
CA TRP A 2 -11.03 24.97 1.27
C TRP A 2 -10.16 25.89 2.12
N LEU A 3 -10.73 26.51 3.15
CA LEU A 3 -10.01 27.36 4.11
C LEU A 3 -9.04 26.57 4.98
N ALA A 4 -9.36 25.34 5.34
CA ALA A 4 -8.46 24.47 6.12
C ALA A 4 -7.23 24.05 5.29
N LEU A 5 -7.40 23.81 3.98
CA LEU A 5 -6.31 23.55 3.04
C LEU A 5 -5.38 24.77 2.88
N LEU A 6 -5.94 25.98 2.83
CA LEU A 6 -5.18 27.22 2.71
C LEU A 6 -4.46 27.60 4.02
N GLN A 7 -4.95 27.15 5.17
CA GLN A 7 -4.35 27.44 6.47
C GLN A 7 -3.26 26.42 6.86
N PHE A 8 -2.95 25.44 6.00
CA PHE A 8 -1.92 24.41 6.27
C PHE A 8 -2.01 23.83 7.70
N GLN A 9 -3.23 23.56 8.20
CA GLN A 9 -3.42 22.87 9.47
C GLN A 9 -3.07 21.39 9.30
N ILE A 10 -1.76 21.14 9.12
CA ILE A 10 -1.23 19.78 9.02
C ILE A 10 -1.20 19.18 10.41
N GLY A 11 -2.15 18.29 10.69
CA GLY A 11 -2.19 17.52 11.92
C GLY A 11 -1.05 16.49 12.01
N LEU A 12 -0.97 15.81 13.15
CA LEU A 12 0.04 14.76 13.34
C LEU A 12 -0.19 13.59 12.36
N GLY A 13 -1.45 13.26 12.05
CA GLY A 13 -1.81 12.18 11.14
C GLY A 13 -1.33 12.42 9.72
N GLU A 14 -1.52 13.64 9.18
CA GLU A 14 -1.07 13.99 7.84
C GLU A 14 0.45 13.98 7.72
N ARG A 15 1.17 14.39 8.77
CA ARG A 15 2.64 14.29 8.79
C ARG A 15 3.10 12.84 8.74
N ILE A 16 2.54 11.96 9.56
CA ILE A 16 2.86 10.53 9.56
C ILE A 16 2.54 9.92 8.19
N PHE A 17 1.37 10.24 7.63
CA PHE A 17 0.97 9.79 6.31
C PHE A 17 1.94 10.24 5.22
N PHE A 18 2.38 11.50 5.24
CA PHE A 18 3.36 12.03 4.29
C PHE A 18 4.67 11.22 4.31
N TRP A 19 5.22 10.95 5.50
CA TRP A 19 6.41 10.13 5.63
C TRP A 19 6.20 8.70 5.16
N GLY A 20 5.01 8.14 5.39
CA GLY A 20 4.62 6.84 4.87
C GLY A 20 4.59 6.81 3.33
N CYS A 21 4.02 7.82 2.70
CA CYS A 21 4.01 7.97 1.24
C CYS A 21 5.42 8.10 0.66
N LEU A 22 6.30 8.87 1.31
CA LEU A 22 7.69 9.02 0.91
C LEU A 22 8.45 7.69 0.99
N ALA A 23 8.32 6.97 2.10
CA ALA A 23 8.91 5.65 2.27
C ALA A 23 8.39 4.65 1.21
N HIS A 24 7.08 4.67 0.95
CA HIS A 24 6.47 3.82 -0.06
C HIS A 24 6.96 4.12 -1.48
N SER A 25 7.17 5.39 -1.83
CA SER A 25 7.68 5.78 -3.16
C SER A 25 9.11 5.28 -3.41
N VAL A 26 9.93 5.19 -2.37
CA VAL A 26 11.31 4.72 -2.43
C VAL A 26 11.38 3.18 -2.43
N TYR A 27 10.36 2.50 -1.92
CA TYR A 27 10.33 1.04 -1.77
C TYR A 27 10.61 0.28 -3.07
N THR A 28 9.85 0.53 -4.14
CA THR A 28 9.99 -0.20 -5.41
C THR A 28 11.36 -0.04 -6.07
N PRO A 29 11.95 1.17 -6.16
CA PRO A 29 13.33 1.32 -6.62
C PRO A 29 14.35 0.59 -5.73
N MET A 30 14.17 0.62 -4.40
CA MET A 30 15.08 -0.07 -3.47
C MET A 30 15.02 -1.59 -3.62
N VAL A 31 13.83 -2.17 -3.78
CA VAL A 31 13.66 -3.60 -4.03
C VAL A 31 14.54 -4.04 -5.20
N ARG A 32 14.50 -3.31 -6.32
CA ARG A 32 15.32 -3.63 -7.49
C ARG A 32 16.82 -3.53 -7.24
N ARG A 33 17.24 -2.58 -6.43
CA ARG A 33 18.68 -2.40 -6.10
C ARG A 33 19.20 -3.43 -5.13
N LEU A 34 18.36 -3.86 -4.18
CA LEU A 34 18.75 -4.79 -3.13
C LEU A 34 18.65 -6.25 -3.56
N HIS A 35 17.78 -6.55 -4.52
CA HIS A 35 17.61 -7.91 -5.05
C HIS A 35 18.89 -8.35 -5.82
N ARG A 36 19.48 -9.46 -5.38
CA ARG A 36 20.73 -10.00 -5.93
C ARG A 36 20.54 -11.34 -6.69
N GLY A 37 19.30 -11.61 -7.14
CA GLY A 37 18.98 -12.85 -7.85
C GLY A 37 18.39 -13.94 -6.97
N GLU A 38 18.09 -13.65 -5.70
CA GLU A 38 17.44 -14.59 -4.80
C GLU A 38 16.00 -14.91 -5.28
N PRO A 39 15.44 -16.10 -4.94
CA PRO A 39 14.03 -16.37 -5.17
C PRO A 39 13.13 -15.31 -4.52
N VAL A 40 12.10 -14.86 -5.24
CA VAL A 40 11.19 -13.79 -4.78
C VAL A 40 10.64 -14.06 -3.37
N LEU A 41 10.30 -15.31 -3.07
CA LEU A 41 9.78 -15.70 -1.76
C LEU A 41 10.81 -15.49 -0.64
N VAL A 42 12.07 -15.85 -0.88
CA VAL A 42 13.15 -15.69 0.11
C VAL A 42 13.41 -14.22 0.37
N PHE A 43 13.48 -13.43 -0.68
CA PHE A 43 13.65 -11.98 -0.57
C PHE A 43 12.47 -11.32 0.17
N THR A 44 11.23 -11.69 -0.19
CA THR A 44 10.03 -11.18 0.48
C THR A 44 10.02 -11.56 1.96
N PHE A 45 10.35 -12.82 2.29
CA PHE A 45 10.45 -13.26 3.68
C PHE A 45 11.46 -12.42 4.47
N GLY A 46 12.64 -12.18 3.90
CA GLY A 46 13.67 -11.35 4.54
C GLY A 46 13.18 -9.92 4.81
N VAL A 47 12.51 -9.29 3.85
CA VAL A 47 11.94 -7.94 4.00
C VAL A 47 10.85 -7.91 5.08
N LEU A 48 9.93 -8.86 5.06
CA LEU A 48 8.85 -8.95 6.06
C LEU A 48 9.39 -9.26 7.46
N ALA A 49 10.36 -10.17 7.57
CA ALA A 49 10.99 -10.50 8.85
C ALA A 49 11.74 -9.29 9.45
N ALA A 50 12.51 -8.57 8.64
CA ALA A 50 13.18 -7.35 9.08
C ALA A 50 12.18 -6.28 9.53
N GLY A 51 11.09 -6.08 8.77
CA GLY A 51 10.00 -5.19 9.12
C GLY A 51 9.31 -5.59 10.42
N ALA A 52 9.04 -6.88 10.61
CA ALA A 52 8.42 -7.41 11.84
C ALA A 52 9.31 -7.17 13.07
N VAL A 53 10.62 -7.44 12.98
CA VAL A 53 11.56 -7.18 14.06
C VAL A 53 11.56 -5.70 14.44
N LEU A 54 11.59 -4.82 13.45
CA LEU A 54 11.59 -3.37 13.66
C LEU A 54 10.29 -2.89 14.31
N LEU A 55 9.15 -3.39 13.85
CA LEU A 55 7.84 -3.06 14.42
C LEU A 55 7.69 -3.61 15.85
N CYS A 56 8.14 -4.83 16.11
CA CYS A 56 8.15 -5.38 17.46
C CYS A 56 9.03 -4.56 18.40
N TRP A 57 10.15 -4.06 17.92
CA TRP A 57 11.02 -3.21 18.74
C TRP A 57 10.37 -1.86 19.06
N ILE A 58 9.77 -1.20 18.07
CA ILE A 58 9.08 0.09 18.25
C ILE A 58 7.83 -0.06 19.13
N GLY A 59 7.02 -1.10 18.88
CA GLY A 59 5.76 -1.35 19.59
C GLY A 59 5.90 -2.26 20.82
N TRP A 60 7.12 -2.46 21.35
CA TRP A 60 7.37 -3.41 22.43
C TRP A 60 6.53 -3.16 23.69
N SER A 61 6.43 -1.89 24.09
CA SER A 61 5.61 -1.49 25.23
C SER A 61 4.13 -1.83 25.06
N ASP A 62 3.59 -1.61 23.87
CA ASP A 62 2.18 -1.85 23.56
C ASP A 62 1.88 -3.34 23.45
N LEU A 63 2.83 -4.11 22.90
CA LEU A 63 2.75 -5.57 22.86
C LEU A 63 2.66 -6.19 24.25
N LEU A 64 3.46 -5.69 25.21
CA LEU A 64 3.44 -6.16 26.59
C LEU A 64 2.21 -5.68 27.37
N ALA A 65 1.71 -4.47 27.07
CA ALA A 65 0.52 -3.92 27.73
C ALA A 65 -0.78 -4.55 27.25
N THR A 66 -0.79 -5.19 26.08
CA THR A 66 -1.98 -5.80 25.49
C THR A 66 -2.36 -7.10 26.21
N ASN A 67 -3.59 -7.21 26.68
CA ASN A 67 -4.11 -8.44 27.28
C ASN A 67 -4.60 -9.41 26.19
N TRP A 68 -3.66 -10.18 25.65
CA TRP A 68 -3.89 -11.11 24.54
C TRP A 68 -4.94 -12.19 24.85
N ALA A 69 -5.05 -12.62 26.11
CA ALA A 69 -5.97 -13.68 26.52
C ALA A 69 -7.45 -13.26 26.47
N ASN A 70 -7.74 -11.98 26.59
CA ASN A 70 -9.11 -11.45 26.63
C ASN A 70 -9.60 -10.88 25.29
N LEU A 71 -8.82 -11.08 24.20
CA LEU A 71 -9.23 -10.59 22.89
C LEU A 71 -10.34 -11.47 22.30
N PRO A 72 -11.41 -10.87 21.73
CA PRO A 72 -12.45 -11.61 21.04
C PRO A 72 -11.89 -12.43 19.87
N VAL A 73 -12.52 -13.58 19.60
CA VAL A 73 -12.11 -14.48 18.49
C VAL A 73 -12.04 -13.76 17.14
N ILE A 74 -12.94 -12.79 16.92
CA ILE A 74 -12.94 -12.00 15.67
C ILE A 74 -11.61 -11.27 15.44
N VAL A 75 -10.93 -10.81 16.50
CA VAL A 75 -9.63 -10.15 16.40
C VAL A 75 -8.57 -11.09 15.84
N TRP A 76 -8.57 -12.36 16.32
CA TRP A 76 -7.65 -13.38 15.83
C TRP A 76 -7.90 -13.77 14.38
N ILE A 77 -9.16 -13.91 13.98
CA ILE A 77 -9.55 -14.18 12.59
C ILE A 77 -9.10 -13.02 11.69
N THR A 78 -9.37 -11.78 12.09
CA THR A 78 -8.98 -10.59 11.34
C THR A 78 -7.46 -10.46 11.25
N LEU A 79 -6.75 -10.73 12.35
CA LEU A 79 -5.29 -10.69 12.38
C LEU A 79 -4.69 -11.75 11.43
N ALA A 80 -5.20 -12.97 11.45
CA ALA A 80 -4.76 -14.02 10.53
C ALA A 80 -5.04 -13.66 9.07
N TYR A 81 -6.22 -13.13 8.77
CA TYR A 81 -6.56 -12.65 7.42
C TYR A 81 -5.61 -11.53 6.95
N VAL A 82 -5.39 -10.52 7.78
CA VAL A 82 -4.51 -9.40 7.45
C VAL A 82 -3.06 -9.87 7.28
N ALA A 83 -2.57 -10.73 8.16
CA ALA A 83 -1.20 -11.24 8.09
C ALA A 83 -0.96 -12.10 6.83
N ILE A 84 -1.88 -12.98 6.50
CA ILE A 84 -1.72 -13.92 5.37
C ILE A 84 -2.11 -13.25 4.06
N MET A 85 -3.36 -12.78 3.93
CA MET A 85 -3.90 -12.30 2.66
C MET A 85 -3.48 -10.86 2.35
N ALA A 86 -3.73 -9.94 3.27
CA ALA A 86 -3.46 -8.52 3.02
C ALA A 86 -1.96 -8.17 3.08
N THR A 87 -1.16 -8.93 3.83
CA THR A 87 0.29 -8.67 3.94
C THR A 87 1.09 -9.66 3.11
N SER A 88 1.15 -10.93 3.48
CA SER A 88 2.09 -11.89 2.86
C SER A 88 1.83 -12.09 1.37
N VAL A 89 0.59 -12.36 0.98
CA VAL A 89 0.24 -12.59 -0.44
C VAL A 89 0.46 -11.31 -1.25
N THR A 90 0.01 -10.17 -0.74
CA THR A 90 0.14 -8.88 -1.43
C THR A 90 1.61 -8.48 -1.60
N PHE A 91 2.45 -8.68 -0.57
CA PHE A 91 3.89 -8.39 -0.69
C PHE A 91 4.60 -9.31 -1.68
N VAL A 92 4.29 -10.61 -1.71
CA VAL A 92 4.86 -11.53 -2.71
C VAL A 92 4.49 -11.07 -4.13
N LEU A 93 3.23 -10.74 -4.37
CA LEU A 93 2.77 -10.25 -5.67
C LEU A 93 3.43 -8.91 -6.05
N MET A 94 3.54 -8.00 -5.10
CA MET A 94 4.18 -6.70 -5.31
C MET A 94 5.68 -6.84 -5.59
N GLN A 95 6.37 -7.72 -4.88
CA GLN A 95 7.78 -8.03 -5.13
C GLN A 95 7.97 -8.66 -6.51
N TYR A 96 7.15 -9.63 -6.85
CA TYR A 96 7.19 -10.27 -8.17
C TYR A 96 6.98 -9.24 -9.29
N ALA A 97 5.98 -8.36 -9.14
CA ALA A 97 5.73 -7.28 -10.09
C ALA A 97 6.90 -6.28 -10.16
N SER A 98 7.48 -5.89 -9.02
CA SER A 98 8.58 -4.93 -8.93
C SER A 98 9.85 -5.41 -9.62
N LEU A 99 10.07 -6.72 -9.67
CA LEU A 99 11.23 -7.31 -10.37
C LEU A 99 11.02 -7.43 -11.89
N ARG A 100 9.77 -7.41 -12.36
CA ARG A 100 9.43 -7.61 -13.77
C ARG A 100 8.94 -6.38 -14.50
N LEU A 101 8.33 -5.43 -13.78
CA LEU A 101 7.77 -4.21 -14.35
C LEU A 101 8.60 -2.99 -13.96
N PRO A 102 8.61 -1.93 -14.79
CA PRO A 102 9.19 -0.64 -14.39
C PRO A 102 8.55 -0.12 -13.10
N PRO A 103 9.32 0.51 -12.19
CA PRO A 103 8.80 1.02 -10.92
C PRO A 103 7.57 1.93 -11.07
N ALA A 104 7.58 2.79 -12.08
CA ALA A 104 6.46 3.69 -12.37
C ALA A 104 5.16 2.93 -12.65
N LYS A 105 5.21 1.79 -13.38
CA LYS A 105 4.03 0.97 -13.63
C LYS A 105 3.53 0.28 -12.37
N VAL A 106 4.43 -0.28 -11.56
CA VAL A 106 4.04 -0.92 -10.28
C VAL A 106 3.33 0.08 -9.38
N MET A 107 3.89 1.28 -9.23
CA MET A 107 3.28 2.34 -8.43
C MET A 107 1.94 2.81 -8.99
N ALA A 108 1.83 2.94 -10.31
CA ALA A 108 0.58 3.33 -10.95
C ALA A 108 -0.56 2.34 -10.68
N TYR A 109 -0.29 1.03 -10.68
CA TYR A 109 -1.28 0.02 -10.30
C TYR A 109 -1.70 0.13 -8.83
N THR A 110 -0.78 0.51 -7.94
CA THR A 110 -1.10 0.73 -6.53
C THR A 110 -2.10 1.88 -6.35
N TYR A 111 -2.03 2.91 -7.19
CA TYR A 111 -2.98 4.03 -7.18
C TYR A 111 -4.40 3.67 -7.66
N LEU A 112 -4.63 2.48 -8.19
CA LEU A 112 -5.98 1.97 -8.44
C LEU A 112 -6.69 1.46 -7.19
N THR A 113 -5.98 1.30 -6.07
CA THR A 113 -6.59 0.81 -4.82
C THR A 113 -7.82 1.62 -4.39
N PRO A 114 -7.81 2.98 -4.39
CA PRO A 114 -9.00 3.75 -4.08
C PRO A 114 -10.19 3.48 -5.01
N SER A 115 -9.90 3.22 -6.30
CA SER A 115 -10.95 2.88 -7.28
C SER A 115 -11.62 1.55 -6.95
N TRP A 116 -10.84 0.54 -6.57
CA TRP A 116 -11.36 -0.76 -6.15
C TRP A 116 -12.15 -0.68 -4.84
N VAL A 117 -11.64 0.07 -3.85
CA VAL A 117 -12.37 0.31 -2.60
C VAL A 117 -13.73 0.91 -2.90
N LEU A 118 -13.79 1.92 -3.76
CA LEU A 118 -15.03 2.58 -4.15
C LEU A 118 -16.03 1.61 -4.82
N VAL A 119 -15.54 0.77 -5.73
CA VAL A 119 -16.38 -0.26 -6.39
C VAL A 119 -16.98 -1.20 -5.36
N TRP A 120 -16.19 -1.66 -4.39
CA TRP A 120 -16.65 -2.56 -3.33
C TRP A 120 -17.62 -1.86 -2.37
N GLU A 121 -17.36 -0.61 -1.97
CA GLU A 121 -18.27 0.18 -1.13
C GLU A 121 -19.66 0.30 -1.77
N ILE A 122 -19.72 0.64 -3.06
CA ILE A 122 -20.97 0.74 -3.80
C ILE A 122 -21.64 -0.64 -3.95
N ALA A 123 -20.88 -1.68 -4.25
CA ALA A 123 -21.40 -3.04 -4.43
C ALA A 123 -21.97 -3.62 -3.13
N LEU A 124 -21.44 -3.23 -1.97
CA LEU A 124 -21.92 -3.62 -0.64
C LEU A 124 -23.11 -2.77 -0.17
N GLY A 125 -23.60 -1.84 -0.99
CA GLY A 125 -24.76 -1.01 -0.67
C GLY A 125 -24.48 0.19 0.23
N HIS A 126 -23.21 0.57 0.39
CA HIS A 126 -22.85 1.79 1.09
C HIS A 126 -23.15 3.04 0.23
N THR A 127 -23.23 4.20 0.88
CA THR A 127 -23.57 5.46 0.22
C THR A 127 -22.50 5.84 -0.83
N VAL A 128 -22.97 6.28 -2.01
CA VAL A 128 -22.09 6.76 -3.05
C VAL A 128 -21.29 7.98 -2.54
N PRO A 129 -19.96 7.98 -2.68
CA PRO A 129 -19.13 9.10 -2.24
C PRO A 129 -19.48 10.41 -2.97
N PRO A 130 -19.20 11.56 -2.35
CA PRO A 130 -19.45 12.86 -2.98
C PRO A 130 -18.66 13.03 -4.29
N ALA A 131 -19.23 13.81 -5.22
CA ALA A 131 -18.72 14.02 -6.56
C ALA A 131 -17.21 14.36 -6.66
N PRO A 132 -16.60 15.14 -5.75
CA PRO A 132 -15.15 15.42 -5.80
C PRO A 132 -14.29 14.16 -5.69
N ILE A 133 -14.72 13.16 -4.90
CA ILE A 133 -14.00 11.89 -4.75
C ILE A 133 -14.08 11.07 -6.05
N LEU A 134 -15.28 11.00 -6.65
CA LEU A 134 -15.49 10.33 -7.93
C LEU A 134 -14.63 10.96 -9.04
N PHE A 135 -14.54 12.28 -9.08
CA PHE A 135 -13.69 13.01 -10.02
C PHE A 135 -12.21 12.67 -9.83
N GLY A 136 -11.71 12.66 -8.59
CA GLY A 136 -10.33 12.29 -8.27
C GLY A 136 -9.99 10.85 -8.68
N VAL A 137 -10.90 9.91 -8.44
CA VAL A 137 -10.75 8.51 -8.87
C VAL A 137 -10.74 8.39 -10.39
N ALA A 138 -11.66 9.07 -11.09
CA ALA A 138 -11.67 9.08 -12.55
C ALA A 138 -10.37 9.63 -13.13
N LEU A 139 -9.83 10.70 -12.56
CA LEU A 139 -8.55 11.29 -12.97
C LEU A 139 -7.39 10.31 -12.76
N SER A 140 -7.37 9.58 -11.66
CA SER A 140 -6.35 8.55 -11.38
C SER A 140 -6.39 7.42 -12.40
N VAL A 141 -7.58 6.96 -12.78
CA VAL A 141 -7.76 5.92 -13.81
C VAL A 141 -7.29 6.42 -15.18
N VAL A 142 -7.63 7.65 -15.55
CA VAL A 142 -7.19 8.26 -16.82
C VAL A 142 -5.65 8.38 -16.85
N ALA A 143 -5.05 8.89 -15.79
CA ALA A 143 -3.59 8.98 -15.68
C ALA A 143 -2.91 7.61 -15.84
N LEU A 144 -3.46 6.56 -15.21
CA LEU A 144 -2.94 5.20 -15.39
C LEU A 144 -3.03 4.72 -16.83
N VAL A 145 -4.17 4.92 -17.50
CA VAL A 145 -4.36 4.50 -18.91
C VAL A 145 -3.35 5.19 -19.82
N ILE A 146 -3.08 6.48 -19.60
CA ILE A 146 -2.06 7.23 -20.35
C ILE A 146 -0.68 6.62 -20.10
N LEU A 147 -0.30 6.39 -18.84
CA LEU A 147 0.99 5.82 -18.47
C LEU A 147 1.21 4.42 -19.08
N LEU A 148 0.18 3.59 -19.12
CA LEU A 148 0.25 2.25 -19.72
C LEU A 148 0.43 2.31 -21.24
N LYS A 149 -0.22 3.25 -21.92
CA LYS A 149 -0.07 3.47 -23.36
C LYS A 149 1.32 3.96 -23.75
N GLU A 150 1.89 4.88 -22.97
CA GLU A 150 3.26 5.36 -23.21
C GLU A 150 4.31 4.28 -22.99
N GLY A 151 4.16 3.48 -21.95
CA GLY A 151 5.09 2.40 -21.65
C GLY A 151 5.09 1.23 -22.64
N SER A 152 4.13 1.17 -23.55
CA SER A 152 4.10 0.17 -24.65
C SER A 152 4.84 0.65 -25.91
N LYS A 153 5.26 1.92 -25.96
CA LYS A 153 5.96 2.52 -27.13
C LYS A 153 7.49 2.53 -27.02
N VAL A 154 8.05 2.11 -25.89
CA VAL A 154 9.52 2.01 -25.76
C VAL A 154 9.96 0.66 -26.30
N PRO A 155 10.70 0.60 -27.44
CA PRO A 155 11.23 -0.66 -27.94
C PRO A 155 12.22 -1.23 -26.92
N SER A 156 12.16 -2.54 -26.72
CA SER A 156 13.19 -3.30 -25.99
C SER A 156 14.49 -3.21 -26.78
N THR A 157 15.39 -2.32 -26.37
CA THR A 157 16.80 -2.37 -26.79
C THR A 157 17.54 -3.33 -25.90
#